data_4809c227bce4cc9516705d5cf74322d9
#
_entry.id   4809c227bce4cc9516705d5cf74322d9
#
_cell.length_a   1.000
_cell.length_b   1.000
_cell.length_c   1.000
_cell.angle_alpha   90.00
_cell.angle_beta   90.00
_cell.angle_gamma   90.00
#
_symmetry.space_group_name_H-M   'P 1'
#
loop_
_entity.id
_entity.type
_entity.pdbx_description
1 polymer ?
#
loop_
_entity_poly.entity_id
_entity_poly.type
_entity_poly.pdbx_seq_one_letter_code
_entity_poly.pdbx_strand_id
1 'polypeptide(L)'
;MNIFRTFVVVNNFSKFSLKMELSKEILVSNFSKYKKRLITYVGEQEAESIIEELGGDDAVMNATYANTDNTGLAYEGSFTETVIALTVYAIKINDLLPEEKQVSKESIAKVALLSQIGKVLLFKPQTNDWRRKNLGENYTYAELDGAIRVGERSILIAMNSGVKFTEFEFEAMRIMDKQNENADNYSKYFSGTLSMVIKQANEMIDIINRKH
;
A
#
# COMPACT_ATOMS: atom_id res chain seq x y z
N MET A 1 2.31 1.38 -30.20
CA MET A 1 3.74 1.57 -30.51
C MET A 1 4.46 1.99 -29.25
N ASN A 2 5.31 1.13 -28.70
CA ASN A 2 6.26 1.29 -27.58
C ASN A 2 5.73 1.72 -26.19
N ILE A 3 5.06 0.79 -25.49
CA ILE A 3 4.87 0.83 -24.01
C ILE A 3 5.82 -0.18 -23.29
N PHE A 4 6.75 -0.80 -23.98
CA PHE A 4 7.54 -1.95 -23.49
C PHE A 4 8.95 -1.62 -22.93
N ARG A 5 9.25 -0.39 -22.53
CA ARG A 5 10.63 -0.05 -22.11
C ARG A 5 10.85 0.42 -20.68
N THR A 6 9.93 0.18 -19.74
CA THR A 6 10.16 0.54 -18.32
C THR A 6 10.10 -0.67 -17.37
N PHE A 7 10.31 -1.89 -17.86
CA PHE A 7 10.20 -3.13 -17.09
C PHE A 7 11.54 -3.80 -16.75
N VAL A 8 12.67 -3.09 -16.83
CA VAL A 8 14.00 -3.71 -16.63
C VAL A 8 14.52 -3.61 -15.18
N VAL A 9 13.81 -2.96 -14.24
CA VAL A 9 14.32 -2.80 -12.87
C VAL A 9 13.84 -3.91 -11.89
N VAL A 10 12.98 -4.83 -12.32
CA VAL A 10 12.44 -5.89 -11.41
C VAL A 10 13.26 -7.19 -11.41
N ASN A 11 14.29 -7.35 -12.26
CA ASN A 11 14.95 -8.66 -12.46
C ASN A 11 16.32 -8.84 -11.79
N ASN A 12 16.69 -8.06 -10.77
CA ASN A 12 17.93 -8.29 -10.01
C ASN A 12 17.71 -8.59 -8.52
N PHE A 13 16.67 -9.33 -8.17
CA PHE A 13 16.47 -9.84 -6.81
C PHE A 13 17.06 -11.25 -6.65
N SER A 14 18.36 -11.42 -6.86
CA SER A 14 19.05 -12.61 -6.38
C SER A 14 20.27 -12.21 -5.58
N LYS A 15 20.18 -12.48 -4.27
CA LYS A 15 21.31 -12.56 -3.31
C LYS A 15 22.00 -11.24 -2.97
N PHE A 16 21.49 -10.55 -1.96
CA PHE A 16 22.34 -10.02 -0.89
C PHE A 16 21.44 -9.50 0.24
N SER A 17 21.63 -10.02 1.46
CA SER A 17 21.16 -9.46 2.71
C SER A 17 21.94 -8.16 3.02
N LEU A 18 21.79 -7.15 2.18
CA LEU A 18 22.23 -5.78 2.44
C LEU A 18 20.97 -4.98 2.75
N LYS A 19 20.99 -4.20 3.85
CA LYS A 19 20.03 -3.11 4.06
C LYS A 19 19.86 -2.38 2.74
N MET A 20 18.71 -2.55 2.08
CA MET A 20 18.39 -1.77 0.89
C MET A 20 18.00 -0.38 1.37
N GLU A 21 18.98 0.50 1.52
CA GLU A 21 18.72 1.93 1.59
C GLU A 21 18.53 2.41 0.15
N LEU A 22 17.33 2.87 -0.16
CA LEU A 22 17.06 3.49 -1.46
C LEU A 22 17.85 4.81 -1.53
N SER A 23 18.41 5.12 -2.71
CA SER A 23 19.01 6.44 -2.89
C SER A 23 17.95 7.54 -2.81
N LYS A 24 18.35 8.74 -2.42
CA LYS A 24 17.43 9.88 -2.30
C LYS A 24 16.68 10.14 -3.62
N GLU A 25 17.35 9.96 -4.76
CA GLU A 25 16.76 10.15 -6.09
C GLU A 25 15.65 9.13 -6.34
N ILE A 26 15.81 7.87 -5.89
CA ILE A 26 14.78 6.83 -6.01
C ILE A 26 13.59 7.14 -5.12
N LEU A 27 13.82 7.57 -3.87
CA LEU A 27 12.76 7.99 -2.94
C LEU A 27 11.91 9.11 -3.56
N VAL A 28 12.55 10.19 -4.03
CA VAL A 28 11.88 11.32 -4.68
C VAL A 28 11.12 10.87 -5.93
N SER A 29 11.72 10.01 -6.76
CA SER A 29 11.07 9.50 -7.97
C SER A 29 9.82 8.66 -7.66
N ASN A 30 9.91 7.77 -6.67
CA ASN A 30 8.78 6.92 -6.26
C ASN A 30 7.66 7.77 -5.65
N PHE A 31 7.99 8.70 -4.77
CA PHE A 31 7.03 9.63 -4.19
C PHE A 31 6.34 10.48 -5.27
N SER A 32 7.10 11.05 -6.22
CA SER A 32 6.53 11.83 -7.32
C SER A 32 5.55 11.02 -8.18
N LYS A 33 5.86 9.74 -8.44
CA LYS A 33 4.96 8.82 -9.15
C LYS A 33 3.70 8.52 -8.35
N TYR A 34 3.84 8.32 -7.03
CA TYR A 34 2.73 8.09 -6.13
C TYR A 34 1.81 9.32 -6.09
N LYS A 35 2.36 10.50 -5.79
CA LYS A 35 1.62 11.78 -5.71
C LYS A 35 0.88 12.08 -7.02
N LYS A 36 1.54 11.92 -8.17
CA LYS A 36 0.90 12.10 -9.48
C LYS A 36 -0.28 11.16 -9.69
N ARG A 37 -0.15 9.88 -9.31
CA ARG A 37 -1.26 8.93 -9.42
C ARG A 37 -2.39 9.27 -8.45
N LEU A 38 -2.05 9.64 -7.21
CA LEU A 38 -3.04 10.05 -6.22
C LEU A 38 -3.87 11.22 -6.76
N ILE A 39 -3.24 12.28 -7.26
CA ILE A 39 -3.92 13.41 -7.90
C ILE A 39 -4.83 12.95 -9.05
N THR A 40 -4.33 12.03 -9.89
CA THR A 40 -5.09 11.55 -11.05
C THR A 40 -6.39 10.84 -10.66
N TYR A 41 -6.39 10.05 -9.57
CA TYR A 41 -7.50 9.15 -9.23
C TYR A 41 -8.37 9.61 -8.07
N VAL A 42 -7.93 10.58 -7.26
CA VAL A 42 -8.75 11.12 -6.17
C VAL A 42 -9.05 12.62 -6.30
N GLY A 43 -8.29 13.37 -7.09
CA GLY A 43 -8.35 14.81 -7.22
C GLY A 43 -7.15 15.50 -6.56
N GLU A 44 -6.84 16.71 -7.02
CA GLU A 44 -5.67 17.48 -6.55
C GLU A 44 -5.85 17.93 -5.09
N GLN A 45 -7.02 18.50 -4.78
CA GLN A 45 -7.33 19.02 -3.45
C GLN A 45 -7.34 17.89 -2.40
N GLU A 46 -8.00 16.76 -2.71
CA GLU A 46 -8.06 15.60 -1.85
C GLU A 46 -6.68 14.98 -1.65
N ALA A 47 -5.88 14.88 -2.72
CA ALA A 47 -4.52 14.33 -2.66
C ALA A 47 -3.59 15.17 -1.78
N GLU A 48 -3.65 16.49 -1.89
CA GLU A 48 -2.87 17.40 -1.05
C GLU A 48 -3.32 17.32 0.41
N SER A 49 -4.62 17.30 0.68
CA SER A 49 -5.17 17.15 2.03
C SER A 49 -4.76 15.82 2.67
N ILE A 50 -4.77 14.71 1.91
CA ILE A 50 -4.29 13.41 2.40
C ILE A 50 -2.81 13.49 2.78
N ILE A 51 -1.96 14.06 1.92
CA ILE A 51 -0.52 14.15 2.17
C ILE A 51 -0.25 15.02 3.40
N GLU A 52 -0.97 16.12 3.57
CA GLU A 52 -0.85 17.00 4.74
C GLU A 52 -1.26 16.26 6.03
N GLU A 53 -2.39 15.54 6.03
CA GLU A 53 -2.86 14.74 7.18
C GLU A 53 -1.88 13.61 7.52
N LEU A 54 -1.12 13.09 6.55
CA LEU A 54 -0.07 12.10 6.73
C LEU A 54 1.29 12.68 7.21
N GLY A 55 1.37 13.97 7.45
CA GLY A 55 2.58 14.65 7.93
C GLY A 55 3.45 15.27 6.84
N GLY A 56 2.92 15.44 5.64
CA GLY A 56 3.56 16.09 4.51
C GLY A 56 4.36 15.17 3.59
N ASP A 57 4.93 15.76 2.56
CA ASP A 57 5.68 15.06 1.50
C ASP A 57 6.79 14.16 2.06
N ASP A 58 7.59 14.65 3.00
CA ASP A 58 8.72 13.91 3.58
C ASP A 58 8.26 12.69 4.39
N ALA A 59 7.15 12.80 5.14
CA ALA A 59 6.60 11.69 5.91
C ALA A 59 6.13 10.56 5.00
N VAL A 60 5.43 10.88 3.92
CA VAL A 60 4.95 9.89 2.94
C VAL A 60 6.10 9.30 2.12
N MET A 61 7.06 10.12 1.70
CA MET A 61 8.21 9.71 0.91
C MET A 61 9.08 8.69 1.64
N ASN A 62 9.31 8.90 2.94
CA ASN A 62 10.20 8.07 3.76
C ASN A 62 9.46 6.94 4.50
N ALA A 63 8.13 6.85 4.38
CA ALA A 63 7.35 5.85 5.08
C ALA A 63 7.75 4.41 4.72
N THR A 64 7.76 3.55 5.74
CA THR A 64 7.93 2.10 5.55
C THR A 64 6.57 1.40 5.38
N TYR A 65 6.55 0.31 4.62
CA TYR A 65 5.35 -0.52 4.45
C TYR A 65 5.16 -1.55 5.57
N ALA A 66 6.24 -1.97 6.23
CA ALA A 66 6.23 -2.99 7.27
C ALA A 66 7.21 -2.66 8.40
N ASN A 67 7.09 -3.33 9.53
CA ASN A 67 7.94 -3.14 10.71
C ASN A 67 9.08 -4.14 10.84
N THR A 68 8.99 -5.31 10.17
CA THR A 68 9.97 -6.38 10.30
C THR A 68 10.58 -6.78 8.97
N ASP A 69 11.83 -7.26 9.00
CA ASP A 69 12.57 -7.71 7.83
C ASP A 69 12.00 -8.97 7.17
N ASN A 70 11.19 -9.75 7.88
CA ASN A 70 10.60 -10.99 7.37
C ASN A 70 9.71 -10.75 6.14
N THR A 71 9.15 -9.56 6.02
CA THR A 71 8.33 -9.18 4.87
C THR A 71 9.15 -8.72 3.67
N GLY A 72 10.45 -8.42 3.84
CA GLY A 72 11.26 -7.76 2.83
C GLY A 72 10.87 -6.31 2.51
N LEU A 73 9.94 -5.73 3.28
CA LEU A 73 9.35 -4.40 3.03
C LEU A 73 9.58 -3.41 4.19
N ALA A 74 10.47 -3.74 5.14
CA ALA A 74 10.78 -2.91 6.30
C ALA A 74 12.00 -2.01 6.03
N TYR A 75 11.88 -1.08 5.07
CA TYR A 75 12.90 -0.10 4.73
C TYR A 75 12.26 1.25 4.36
N GLU A 76 13.05 2.30 4.45
CA GLU A 76 12.64 3.67 4.16
C GLU A 76 12.19 3.82 2.70
N GLY A 77 11.00 4.40 2.48
CA GLY A 77 10.40 4.60 1.16
C GLY A 77 9.70 3.38 0.58
N SER A 78 9.70 2.23 1.27
CA SER A 78 9.02 1.02 0.80
C SER A 78 7.51 1.19 0.66
N PHE A 79 6.90 2.13 1.38
CA PHE A 79 5.47 2.40 1.27
C PHE A 79 5.08 2.81 -0.15
N THR A 80 5.66 3.88 -0.69
CA THR A 80 5.30 4.40 -2.02
C THR A 80 5.60 3.39 -3.13
N GLU A 81 6.73 2.68 -3.04
CA GLU A 81 7.09 1.62 -3.98
C GLU A 81 6.07 0.49 -3.98
N THR A 82 5.71 0.02 -2.79
CA THR A 82 4.77 -1.10 -2.62
C THR A 82 3.36 -0.75 -3.09
N VAL A 83 2.86 0.44 -2.77
CA VAL A 83 1.52 0.89 -3.19
C VAL A 83 1.44 1.08 -4.70
N ILE A 84 2.51 1.55 -5.34
CA ILE A 84 2.58 1.61 -6.80
C ILE A 84 2.55 0.19 -7.40
N ALA A 85 3.30 -0.75 -6.83
CA ALA A 85 3.29 -2.15 -7.27
C ALA A 85 1.92 -2.79 -7.07
N LEU A 86 1.26 -2.55 -5.93
CA LEU A 86 -0.11 -3.01 -5.64
C LEU A 86 -1.08 -2.56 -6.74
N THR A 87 -1.02 -1.29 -7.14
CA THR A 87 -1.86 -0.75 -8.21
C THR A 87 -1.63 -1.49 -9.53
N VAL A 88 -0.37 -1.74 -9.88
CA VAL A 88 0.00 -2.44 -11.13
C VAL A 88 -0.47 -3.89 -11.12
N TYR A 89 -0.27 -4.61 -10.02
CA TYR A 89 -0.71 -6.01 -9.90
C TYR A 89 -2.23 -6.12 -9.90
N ALA A 90 -2.93 -5.24 -9.20
CA ALA A 90 -4.39 -5.23 -9.17
C ALA A 90 -4.99 -5.01 -10.57
N ILE A 91 -4.46 -4.08 -11.36
CA ILE A 91 -4.89 -3.86 -12.75
C ILE A 91 -4.61 -5.11 -13.60
N LYS A 92 -3.43 -5.74 -13.47
CA LYS A 92 -3.12 -6.96 -14.22
C LYS A 92 -4.03 -8.14 -13.87
N ILE A 93 -4.36 -8.32 -12.60
CA ILE A 93 -5.28 -9.36 -12.14
C ILE A 93 -6.68 -9.10 -12.73
N ASN A 94 -7.13 -7.86 -12.71
CA ASN A 94 -8.40 -7.48 -13.32
C ASN A 94 -8.43 -7.76 -14.84
N ASP A 95 -7.36 -7.47 -15.55
CA ASP A 95 -7.24 -7.71 -17.00
C ASP A 95 -7.24 -9.22 -17.36
N LEU A 96 -7.05 -10.13 -16.38
CA LEU A 96 -7.21 -11.58 -16.56
C LEU A 96 -8.66 -12.06 -16.42
N LEU A 97 -9.56 -11.24 -15.91
CA LEU A 97 -10.97 -11.60 -15.75
C LEU A 97 -11.70 -11.44 -17.08
N PRO A 98 -12.79 -12.22 -17.30
CA PRO A 98 -13.72 -11.96 -18.39
C PRO A 98 -14.21 -10.52 -18.35
N GLU A 99 -14.41 -9.89 -19.51
CA GLU A 99 -14.70 -8.45 -19.63
C GLU A 99 -15.92 -8.03 -18.79
N GLU A 100 -16.96 -8.87 -18.74
CA GLU A 100 -18.18 -8.62 -17.97
C GLU A 100 -17.98 -8.73 -16.44
N LYS A 101 -16.82 -9.20 -15.99
CA LYS A 101 -16.44 -9.30 -14.57
C LYS A 101 -15.40 -8.28 -14.17
N GLN A 102 -14.82 -7.56 -15.15
CA GLN A 102 -13.83 -6.55 -14.86
C GLN A 102 -14.45 -5.34 -14.17
N VAL A 103 -13.71 -4.75 -13.26
CA VAL A 103 -14.04 -3.49 -12.60
C VAL A 103 -13.25 -2.35 -13.20
N SER A 104 -13.70 -1.11 -13.01
CA SER A 104 -13.03 0.05 -13.57
C SER A 104 -11.60 0.19 -13.04
N LYS A 105 -10.67 0.56 -13.92
CA LYS A 105 -9.26 0.78 -13.54
C LYS A 105 -9.11 1.98 -12.61
N GLU A 106 -10.03 2.92 -12.68
CA GLU A 106 -10.12 4.08 -11.79
C GLU A 106 -10.39 3.64 -10.35
N SER A 107 -11.42 2.80 -10.11
CA SER A 107 -11.74 2.27 -8.78
C SER A 107 -10.61 1.39 -8.23
N ILE A 108 -9.99 0.56 -9.08
CA ILE A 108 -8.84 -0.25 -8.69
C ILE A 108 -7.67 0.64 -8.24
N ALA A 109 -7.31 1.63 -9.07
CA ALA A 109 -6.19 2.52 -8.76
C ALA A 109 -6.46 3.35 -7.50
N LYS A 110 -7.65 3.92 -7.37
CA LYS A 110 -8.09 4.68 -6.20
C LYS A 110 -7.96 3.85 -4.92
N VAL A 111 -8.55 2.64 -4.90
CA VAL A 111 -8.49 1.76 -3.73
C VAL A 111 -7.07 1.30 -3.44
N ALA A 112 -6.30 0.88 -4.45
CA ALA A 112 -4.93 0.43 -4.26
C ALA A 112 -4.02 1.54 -3.68
N LEU A 113 -4.18 2.79 -4.15
CA LEU A 113 -3.41 3.94 -3.67
C LEU A 113 -3.76 4.34 -2.24
N LEU A 114 -5.03 4.14 -1.83
CA LEU A 114 -5.54 4.62 -0.54
C LEU A 114 -5.55 3.54 0.55
N SER A 115 -5.69 2.25 0.21
CA SER A 115 -5.96 1.18 1.17
C SER A 115 -4.90 1.00 2.26
N GLN A 116 -3.68 1.48 2.03
CA GLN A 116 -2.54 1.31 2.94
C GLN A 116 -2.00 2.63 3.53
N ILE A 117 -2.65 3.78 3.26
CA ILE A 117 -2.13 5.09 3.72
C ILE A 117 -2.06 5.20 5.25
N GLY A 118 -2.91 4.47 5.98
CA GLY A 118 -2.83 4.37 7.43
C GLY A 118 -1.51 3.82 7.97
N LYS A 119 -0.68 3.17 7.14
CA LYS A 119 0.65 2.70 7.51
C LYS A 119 1.67 3.82 7.66
N VAL A 120 1.51 4.93 6.95
CA VAL A 120 2.45 6.06 6.96
C VAL A 120 2.69 6.57 8.37
N LEU A 121 1.63 6.70 9.16
CA LEU A 121 1.72 7.16 10.56
C LEU A 121 1.95 6.03 11.57
N LEU A 122 1.85 4.77 11.13
CA LEU A 122 1.83 3.63 12.04
C LEU A 122 3.21 3.21 12.53
N PHE A 123 4.27 3.47 11.75
CA PHE A 123 5.60 2.97 12.03
C PHE A 123 6.60 4.10 12.26
N LYS A 124 7.45 3.92 13.28
CA LYS A 124 8.61 4.78 13.56
C LYS A 124 9.88 3.93 13.64
N PRO A 125 11.07 4.48 13.36
CA PRO A 125 12.33 3.73 13.47
C PRO A 125 12.49 3.08 14.85
N GLN A 126 12.93 1.83 14.87
CA GLN A 126 13.22 1.10 16.11
C GLN A 126 14.51 1.64 16.74
N THR A 127 14.44 2.08 17.98
CA THR A 127 15.58 2.58 18.75
C THR A 127 16.32 1.49 19.52
N ASN A 128 15.69 0.34 19.76
CA ASN A 128 16.28 -0.77 20.49
C ASN A 128 17.17 -1.62 19.57
N ASP A 129 18.50 -1.53 19.75
CA ASP A 129 19.48 -2.25 18.94
C ASP A 129 19.36 -3.78 19.02
N TRP A 130 18.99 -4.33 20.17
CA TRP A 130 18.79 -5.76 20.33
C TRP A 130 17.64 -6.27 19.46
N ARG A 131 16.50 -5.54 19.46
CA ARG A 131 15.34 -5.88 18.61
C ARG A 131 15.68 -5.80 17.14
N ARG A 132 16.40 -4.76 16.71
CA ARG A 132 16.86 -4.64 15.33
C ARG A 132 17.74 -5.81 14.91
N LYS A 133 18.72 -6.18 15.74
CA LYS A 133 19.73 -7.20 15.40
C LYS A 133 19.21 -8.62 15.52
N ASN A 134 18.38 -8.92 16.52
CA ASN A 134 17.99 -10.29 16.85
C ASN A 134 16.59 -10.66 16.33
N LEU A 135 15.69 -9.68 16.17
CA LEU A 135 14.32 -9.90 15.72
C LEU A 135 14.06 -9.35 14.31
N GLY A 136 15.01 -8.65 13.68
CA GLY A 136 14.80 -7.99 12.39
C GLY A 136 13.73 -6.89 12.43
N GLU A 137 13.44 -6.35 13.63
CA GLU A 137 12.46 -5.28 13.81
C GLU A 137 13.12 -3.93 13.54
N ASN A 138 13.17 -3.50 12.28
CA ASN A 138 13.76 -2.19 11.91
C ASN A 138 12.87 -1.01 12.31
N TYR A 139 11.58 -1.24 12.45
CA TYR A 139 10.58 -0.26 12.85
C TYR A 139 9.73 -0.79 13.99
N THR A 140 9.16 0.12 14.77
CA THR A 140 8.21 -0.18 15.84
C THR A 140 6.93 0.62 15.63
N TYR A 141 5.86 0.23 16.30
CA TYR A 141 4.61 0.98 16.24
C TYR A 141 4.77 2.36 16.88
N ALA A 142 4.22 3.37 16.22
CA ALA A 142 4.04 4.70 16.79
C ALA A 142 2.90 4.65 17.83
N GLU A 143 2.97 5.53 18.82
CA GLU A 143 1.85 5.77 19.74
C GLU A 143 0.82 6.64 19.01
N LEU A 144 -0.38 6.11 18.81
CA LEU A 144 -1.47 6.77 18.12
C LEU A 144 -2.69 6.83 19.05
N ASP A 145 -3.50 7.86 18.91
CA ASP A 145 -4.66 8.11 19.79
C ASP A 145 -5.74 7.01 19.73
N GLY A 146 -5.78 6.24 18.64
CA GLY A 146 -6.76 5.18 18.46
C GLY A 146 -6.16 3.88 17.95
N ALA A 147 -6.59 2.75 18.55
CA ALA A 147 -6.22 1.40 18.16
C ALA A 147 -7.14 0.86 17.03
N ILE A 148 -7.24 1.59 15.92
CA ILE A 148 -7.98 1.17 14.74
C ILE A 148 -7.08 0.47 13.72
N ARG A 149 -7.67 -0.36 12.88
CA ARG A 149 -6.94 -1.12 11.86
C ARG A 149 -6.42 -0.22 10.76
N VAL A 150 -5.44 -0.71 10.01
CA VAL A 150 -4.83 0.05 8.91
C VAL A 150 -5.87 0.47 7.87
N GLY A 151 -6.74 -0.44 7.42
CA GLY A 151 -7.79 -0.14 6.45
C GLY A 151 -8.79 0.88 6.98
N GLU A 152 -9.23 0.73 8.23
CA GLU A 152 -10.14 1.69 8.88
C GLU A 152 -9.49 3.07 9.03
N ARG A 153 -8.21 3.12 9.42
CA ARG A 153 -7.43 4.37 9.47
C ARG A 153 -7.29 5.00 8.09
N SER A 154 -7.03 4.17 7.07
CA SER A 154 -6.92 4.63 5.69
C SER A 154 -8.22 5.24 5.18
N ILE A 155 -9.36 4.61 5.49
CA ILE A 155 -10.69 5.13 5.17
C ILE A 155 -10.93 6.46 5.89
N LEU A 156 -10.63 6.53 7.19
CA LEU A 156 -10.83 7.73 7.99
C LEU A 156 -10.05 8.92 7.43
N ILE A 157 -8.76 8.75 7.17
CA ILE A 157 -7.89 9.78 6.57
C ILE A 157 -8.44 10.22 5.22
N ALA A 158 -8.75 9.29 4.32
CA ALA A 158 -9.23 9.63 2.99
C ALA A 158 -10.59 10.36 3.03
N MET A 159 -11.52 9.95 3.89
CA MET A 159 -12.83 10.60 4.04
C MET A 159 -12.69 11.99 4.66
N ASN A 160 -11.85 12.17 5.67
CA ASN A 160 -11.57 13.49 6.25
C ASN A 160 -10.98 14.45 5.19
N SER A 161 -10.17 13.91 4.28
CA SER A 161 -9.60 14.68 3.15
C SER A 161 -10.58 14.89 1.98
N GLY A 162 -11.85 14.52 2.14
CA GLY A 162 -12.90 14.80 1.14
C GLY A 162 -13.12 13.67 0.11
N VAL A 163 -12.38 12.57 0.17
CA VAL A 163 -12.56 11.44 -0.76
C VAL A 163 -13.90 10.75 -0.52
N LYS A 164 -14.67 10.58 -1.60
CA LYS A 164 -15.93 9.83 -1.57
C LYS A 164 -15.68 8.41 -2.10
N PHE A 165 -16.25 7.42 -1.43
CA PHE A 165 -16.20 6.01 -1.82
C PHE A 165 -17.58 5.51 -2.23
N THR A 166 -17.61 4.64 -3.25
CA THR A 166 -18.75 3.75 -3.47
C THR A 166 -18.75 2.62 -2.41
N GLU A 167 -19.87 1.91 -2.26
CA GLU A 167 -19.93 0.77 -1.33
C GLU A 167 -18.88 -0.30 -1.65
N PHE A 168 -18.63 -0.58 -2.93
CA PHE A 168 -17.61 -1.55 -3.37
C PHE A 168 -16.18 -1.08 -3.08
N GLU A 169 -15.88 0.21 -3.24
CA GLU A 169 -14.59 0.77 -2.88
C GLU A 169 -14.37 0.74 -1.37
N PHE A 170 -15.40 1.10 -0.59
CA PHE A 170 -15.36 1.03 0.87
C PHE A 170 -15.15 -0.42 1.37
N GLU A 171 -15.88 -1.39 0.80
CA GLU A 171 -15.69 -2.81 1.09
C GLU A 171 -14.25 -3.24 0.81
N ALA A 172 -13.72 -2.91 -0.39
CA ALA A 172 -12.36 -3.28 -0.77
C ALA A 172 -11.29 -2.66 0.13
N MET A 173 -11.47 -1.44 0.59
CA MET A 173 -10.60 -0.78 1.58
C MET A 173 -10.58 -1.54 2.92
N ARG A 174 -11.74 -2.01 3.40
CA ARG A 174 -11.86 -2.75 4.68
C ARG A 174 -11.23 -4.14 4.64
N ILE A 175 -11.32 -4.83 3.52
CA ILE A 175 -10.83 -6.22 3.36
C ILE A 175 -9.30 -6.32 3.41
N MET A 176 -8.58 -5.21 3.22
CA MET A 176 -7.12 -5.18 3.30
C MET A 176 -6.58 -5.53 4.70
N ASP A 177 -7.35 -5.31 5.74
CA ASP A 177 -7.06 -5.85 7.05
C ASP A 177 -7.50 -7.32 7.08
N LYS A 178 -6.59 -8.25 7.37
CA LYS A 178 -6.86 -9.70 7.45
C LYS A 178 -8.25 -9.94 8.06
N GLN A 179 -9.09 -10.64 7.32
CA GLN A 179 -10.46 -10.91 7.71
C GLN A 179 -10.52 -11.41 9.15
N ASN A 180 -11.37 -10.79 9.96
CA ASN A 180 -11.82 -11.39 11.19
C ASN A 180 -12.41 -12.77 10.86
N GLU A 181 -11.98 -13.77 11.61
CA GLU A 181 -12.65 -15.08 11.65
C GLU A 181 -14.15 -14.95 11.98
N ASN A 182 -14.55 -13.80 12.55
CA ASN A 182 -15.92 -13.41 12.92
C ASN A 182 -16.62 -12.49 11.90
N ALA A 183 -16.12 -12.36 10.66
CA ALA A 183 -16.88 -11.68 9.61
C ALA A 183 -18.23 -12.38 9.47
N ASP A 184 -19.32 -11.59 9.45
CA ASP A 184 -20.66 -12.17 9.24
C ASP A 184 -20.70 -12.95 7.91
N ASN A 185 -21.63 -13.91 7.82
CA ASN A 185 -21.75 -14.77 6.64
C ASN A 185 -22.02 -13.97 5.35
N TYR A 186 -22.63 -12.79 5.46
CA TYR A 186 -22.93 -11.94 4.32
C TYR A 186 -21.64 -11.42 3.68
N SER A 187 -20.78 -10.76 4.43
CA SER A 187 -19.51 -10.21 3.90
C SER A 187 -18.56 -11.29 3.40
N LYS A 188 -18.65 -12.52 3.94
CA LYS A 188 -17.85 -13.66 3.52
C LYS A 188 -18.24 -14.21 2.13
N TYR A 189 -19.54 -14.24 1.82
CA TYR A 189 -20.04 -14.87 0.59
C TYR A 189 -20.29 -13.88 -0.55
N PHE A 190 -20.39 -12.59 -0.29
CA PHE A 190 -20.76 -11.57 -1.27
C PHE A 190 -19.66 -10.52 -1.51
N SER A 191 -18.40 -10.86 -1.23
CA SER A 191 -17.28 -9.97 -1.57
C SER A 191 -17.25 -9.63 -3.06
N GLY A 192 -17.22 -8.34 -3.36
CA GLY A 192 -17.19 -7.85 -4.73
C GLY A 192 -15.89 -8.17 -5.48
N THR A 193 -15.94 -8.12 -6.81
CA THR A 193 -14.75 -8.35 -7.66
C THR A 193 -13.61 -7.41 -7.31
N LEU A 194 -13.88 -6.14 -6.99
CA LEU A 194 -12.84 -5.17 -6.60
C LEU A 194 -12.09 -5.64 -5.36
N SER A 195 -12.81 -6.10 -4.33
CA SER A 195 -12.24 -6.62 -3.08
C SER A 195 -11.33 -7.83 -3.35
N MET A 196 -11.76 -8.75 -4.21
CA MET A 196 -10.98 -9.92 -4.62
C MET A 196 -9.69 -9.50 -5.33
N VAL A 197 -9.78 -8.62 -6.31
CA VAL A 197 -8.63 -8.14 -7.11
C VAL A 197 -7.57 -7.48 -6.23
N ILE A 198 -7.99 -6.58 -5.35
CA ILE A 198 -7.08 -5.87 -4.43
C ILE A 198 -6.43 -6.84 -3.44
N LYS A 199 -7.21 -7.77 -2.87
CA LYS A 199 -6.69 -8.78 -1.94
C LYS A 199 -5.65 -9.67 -2.60
N GLN A 200 -5.92 -10.21 -3.78
CA GLN A 200 -4.96 -11.06 -4.51
C GLN A 200 -3.69 -10.31 -4.88
N ALA A 201 -3.81 -9.03 -5.28
CA ALA A 201 -2.65 -8.21 -5.58
C ALA A 201 -1.76 -8.00 -4.34
N ASN A 202 -2.35 -7.80 -3.17
CA ASN A 202 -1.62 -7.67 -1.91
C ASN A 202 -0.94 -9.00 -1.51
N GLU A 203 -1.62 -10.12 -1.64
CA GLU A 203 -1.05 -11.45 -1.39
C GLU A 203 0.15 -11.75 -2.33
N MET A 204 0.07 -11.35 -3.61
CA MET A 204 1.20 -11.45 -4.54
C MET A 204 2.40 -10.62 -4.07
N ILE A 205 2.19 -9.40 -3.58
CA ILE A 205 3.24 -8.56 -3.02
C ILE A 205 3.91 -9.26 -1.84
N ASP A 206 3.13 -9.81 -0.93
CA ASP A 206 3.64 -10.52 0.25
C ASP A 206 4.49 -11.75 -0.16
N ILE A 207 4.05 -12.51 -1.16
CA ILE A 207 4.79 -13.68 -1.66
C ILE A 207 6.10 -13.26 -2.34
N ILE A 208 6.07 -12.24 -3.18
CA ILE A 208 7.24 -11.78 -3.96
C ILE A 208 8.32 -11.22 -3.05
N ASN A 209 7.96 -10.54 -1.97
CA ASN A 209 8.91 -9.85 -1.11
C ASN A 209 9.32 -10.66 0.13
N ARG A 210 8.60 -11.75 0.46
CA ARG A 210 8.91 -12.58 1.63
C ARG A 210 10.33 -13.15 1.52
N LYS A 211 11.14 -12.90 2.56
CA LYS A 211 12.45 -13.55 2.72
C LYS A 211 12.25 -14.99 3.16
N HIS A 212 12.87 -15.91 2.46
CA HIS A 212 12.92 -17.35 2.79
C HIS A 212 14.11 -17.66 3.69
#